data_58dd394da9f883488689fbbc0b91f087
#
_entry.id   58dd394da9f883488689fbbc0b91f087
#
_cell.length_a   1.000
_cell.length_b   1.000
_cell.length_c   1.000
_cell.angle_alpha   90.00
_cell.angle_beta   90.00
_cell.angle_gamma   90.00
#
_symmetry.space_group_name_H-M   'P 1'
#
loop_
_entity.id
_entity.type
_entity.pdbx_description
1 polymer ?
#
loop_
_entity_poly.entity_id
_entity_poly.type
_entity_poly.pdbx_seq_one_letter_code
_entity_poly.pdbx_strand_id
1 'polypeptide(L)'
;MKKNPQTALVHAPRQAPQSISTVQPPLYRASTIIFKDTNALFNRHWTDDYDYSYGTHGTPSTFTLGDNIAQIEGGRYCLLAPSGLSAINLVNSCFLSHGDEVWVADNIYGPNMEHLRNLEKRYGIGVRIYNPIDASSFQPTEKAKLIWLEAAGSVTLEFPDLVGLVKEAQTHHVLTALDNTWGAGLAFNAFHFSDEHLSVDMTVHALTKYPSGGGDILMGSVVTRERALHHQLFRTHAIQGISV
;
A
#
# COMPACT_ATOMS: atom_id res chain seq x y z
N MET A 1 17.17 -1.48 18.45
CA MET A 1 17.21 -2.90 18.10
C MET A 1 16.03 -3.22 17.19
N LYS A 2 16.27 -3.67 15.95
CA LYS A 2 15.20 -4.20 15.08
C LYS A 2 14.60 -5.43 15.76
N LYS A 3 13.29 -5.41 16.05
CA LYS A 3 12.58 -6.58 16.59
C LYS A 3 12.57 -7.68 15.53
N ASN A 4 12.71 -8.94 15.97
CA ASN A 4 12.47 -10.09 15.09
C ASN A 4 11.05 -9.99 14.51
N PRO A 5 10.81 -10.27 13.21
CA PRO A 5 9.48 -10.22 12.61
C PRO A 5 8.42 -11.01 13.39
N GLN A 6 8.77 -12.19 13.91
CA GLN A 6 7.88 -13.00 14.74
C GLN A 6 7.51 -12.29 16.06
N THR A 7 8.44 -11.53 16.65
CA THR A 7 8.15 -10.72 17.84
C THR A 7 7.26 -9.53 17.49
N ALA A 8 7.45 -8.93 16.31
CA ALA A 8 6.62 -7.83 15.84
C ALA A 8 5.15 -8.25 15.64
N LEU A 9 4.91 -9.48 15.16
CA LEU A 9 3.57 -10.03 14.96
C LEU A 9 2.72 -10.12 16.22
N VAL A 10 3.33 -10.29 17.39
CA VAL A 10 2.61 -10.44 18.68
C VAL A 10 2.57 -9.17 19.52
N HIS A 11 3.22 -8.10 19.07
CA HIS A 11 3.26 -6.82 19.80
C HIS A 11 2.76 -5.69 18.93
N ALA A 12 1.56 -5.19 19.22
CA ALA A 12 1.04 -3.99 18.56
C ALA A 12 1.96 -2.79 18.81
N PRO A 13 2.36 -2.04 17.77
CA PRO A 13 3.21 -0.86 17.91
C PRO A 13 2.50 0.30 18.63
N ARG A 14 1.17 0.31 18.59
CA ARG A 14 0.32 1.31 19.22
C ARG A 14 -0.76 0.66 20.08
N GLN A 15 -1.01 1.27 21.21
CA GLN A 15 -2.18 0.96 22.02
C GLN A 15 -3.21 2.09 21.87
N ALA A 16 -4.48 1.71 21.73
CA ALA A 16 -5.56 2.68 21.77
C ALA A 16 -5.64 3.36 23.16
N PRO A 17 -6.11 4.60 23.22
CA PRO A 17 -6.34 5.28 24.50
C PRO A 17 -7.32 4.49 25.37
N GLN A 18 -6.90 4.04 26.54
CA GLN A 18 -7.74 3.26 27.45
C GLN A 18 -7.23 3.32 28.91
N SER A 19 -8.12 3.09 29.82
CA SER A 19 -7.82 3.05 31.26
C SER A 19 -7.21 1.73 31.74
N ILE A 20 -7.26 0.70 30.91
CA ILE A 20 -6.70 -0.62 31.19
C ILE A 20 -5.78 -1.07 30.05
N SER A 21 -4.76 -1.86 30.38
CA SER A 21 -3.87 -2.48 29.39
C SER A 21 -4.34 -3.91 29.14
N THR A 22 -4.45 -4.28 27.86
CA THR A 22 -4.81 -5.62 27.41
C THR A 22 -3.76 -6.16 26.46
N VAL A 23 -3.65 -7.49 26.34
CA VAL A 23 -2.72 -8.14 25.40
C VAL A 23 -3.12 -7.81 23.97
N GLN A 24 -4.41 -7.86 23.65
CA GLN A 24 -4.97 -7.50 22.37
C GLN A 24 -5.57 -6.08 22.44
N PRO A 25 -5.41 -5.23 21.42
CA PRO A 25 -6.04 -3.92 21.39
C PRO A 25 -7.57 -4.07 21.36
N PRO A 26 -8.32 -3.18 22.04
CA PRO A 26 -9.77 -3.17 21.98
C PRO A 26 -10.28 -2.90 20.56
N LEU A 27 -11.45 -3.42 20.23
CA LEU A 27 -12.15 -3.13 18.99
C LEU A 27 -12.97 -1.85 19.14
N TYR A 28 -12.60 -0.81 18.38
CA TYR A 28 -13.34 0.45 18.29
C TYR A 28 -14.20 0.46 17.04
N ARG A 29 -15.53 0.59 17.22
CA ARG A 29 -16.50 0.77 16.15
C ARG A 29 -17.06 2.19 16.25
N ALA A 30 -16.79 3.03 15.27
CA ALA A 30 -17.28 4.40 15.27
C ALA A 30 -17.42 4.92 13.82
N SER A 31 -18.48 5.68 13.56
CA SER A 31 -18.58 6.54 12.40
C SER A 31 -18.35 8.00 12.80
N THR A 32 -19.10 8.49 13.77
CA THR A 32 -19.00 9.85 14.29
C THR A 32 -18.05 9.89 15.47
N ILE A 33 -17.11 10.84 15.44
CA ILE A 33 -16.17 11.12 16.51
C ILE A 33 -16.63 12.39 17.24
N ILE A 34 -16.65 12.34 18.57
CA ILE A 34 -17.03 13.47 19.41
C ILE A 34 -15.76 14.24 19.78
N PHE A 35 -15.70 15.51 19.38
CA PHE A 35 -14.61 16.40 19.75
C PHE A 35 -14.84 16.99 21.14
N LYS A 36 -13.73 17.30 21.83
CA LYS A 36 -13.77 17.88 23.16
C LYS A 36 -14.56 19.22 23.21
N ASP A 37 -14.37 20.03 22.18
CA ASP A 37 -14.99 21.34 22.01
C ASP A 37 -14.99 21.77 20.55
N THR A 38 -15.62 22.90 20.23
CA THR A 38 -15.69 23.47 18.89
C THR A 38 -14.31 23.90 18.36
N ASN A 39 -13.39 24.32 19.23
CA ASN A 39 -12.05 24.67 18.81
C ASN A 39 -11.27 23.44 18.29
N ALA A 40 -11.38 22.30 18.98
CA ALA A 40 -10.82 21.04 18.53
C ALA A 40 -11.42 20.60 17.20
N LEU A 41 -12.72 20.80 16.99
CA LEU A 41 -13.41 20.51 15.72
C LEU A 41 -12.88 21.36 14.57
N PHE A 42 -12.73 22.67 14.75
CA PHE A 42 -12.32 23.60 13.69
C PHE A 42 -10.82 23.51 13.37
N ASN A 43 -9.99 23.16 14.35
CA ASN A 43 -8.54 23.04 14.19
C ASN A 43 -8.07 21.58 13.97
N ARG A 44 -8.97 20.68 13.59
CA ARG A 44 -8.59 19.30 13.26
C ARG A 44 -7.73 19.25 12.01
N HIS A 45 -6.73 18.41 12.03
CA HIS A 45 -5.83 18.13 10.91
C HIS A 45 -6.13 16.73 10.35
N TRP A 46 -7.26 16.58 9.69
CA TRP A 46 -7.75 15.28 9.18
C TRP A 46 -6.78 14.58 8.19
N THR A 47 -5.81 15.30 7.69
CA THR A 47 -4.73 14.77 6.85
C THR A 47 -3.50 14.34 7.65
N ASP A 48 -3.47 14.62 8.95
CA ASP A 48 -2.39 14.17 9.79
C ASP A 48 -2.62 12.73 10.24
N ASP A 49 -1.54 11.99 10.32
CA ASP A 49 -1.56 10.61 10.77
C ASP A 49 -2.21 10.53 12.15
N TYR A 50 -3.35 9.83 12.23
CA TYR A 50 -4.03 9.49 13.48
C TYR A 50 -4.87 10.59 14.15
N ASP A 51 -5.30 11.59 13.40
CA ASP A 51 -6.34 12.47 13.91
C ASP A 51 -7.71 11.78 13.75
N TYR A 52 -8.31 11.43 14.89
CA TYR A 52 -9.62 10.79 14.93
C TYR A 52 -10.71 11.82 14.61
N SER A 53 -11.00 12.00 13.33
CA SER A 53 -11.96 13.01 12.89
C SER A 53 -13.29 12.43 12.43
N TYR A 54 -13.27 11.27 11.77
CA TYR A 54 -14.45 10.54 11.31
C TYR A 54 -14.09 9.09 11.01
N GLY A 55 -15.05 8.17 11.16
CA GLY A 55 -14.80 6.73 11.01
C GLY A 55 -14.20 6.30 9.67
N THR A 56 -14.54 6.98 8.56
CA THR A 56 -13.93 6.67 7.25
C THR A 56 -12.43 7.01 7.19
N HIS A 57 -11.97 7.94 8.02
CA HIS A 57 -10.55 8.29 8.09
C HIS A 57 -9.76 7.30 8.96
N GLY A 58 -10.44 6.61 9.84
CA GLY A 58 -9.90 5.56 10.69
C GLY A 58 -10.34 5.65 12.15
N THR A 59 -10.17 4.54 12.82
CA THR A 59 -10.42 4.34 14.26
C THR A 59 -9.14 3.85 14.93
N PRO A 60 -9.05 3.81 16.27
CA PRO A 60 -7.91 3.18 16.92
C PRO A 60 -7.64 1.75 16.45
N SER A 61 -8.67 0.97 16.12
CA SER A 61 -8.52 -0.41 15.61
C SER A 61 -7.87 -0.45 14.23
N THR A 62 -8.35 0.37 13.30
CA THR A 62 -7.82 0.40 11.93
C THR A 62 -6.40 0.94 11.88
N PHE A 63 -6.09 1.99 12.66
CA PHE A 63 -4.73 2.51 12.76
C PHE A 63 -3.77 1.51 13.41
N THR A 64 -4.20 0.80 14.46
CA THR A 64 -3.36 -0.25 15.08
C THR A 64 -3.06 -1.38 14.09
N LEU A 65 -4.05 -1.81 13.32
CA LEU A 65 -3.85 -2.82 12.28
C LEU A 65 -2.90 -2.30 11.19
N GLY A 66 -3.11 -1.06 10.72
CA GLY A 66 -2.23 -0.43 9.75
C GLY A 66 -0.78 -0.35 10.24
N ASP A 67 -0.56 0.07 11.48
CA ASP A 67 0.78 0.11 12.09
C ASP A 67 1.45 -1.28 12.13
N ASN A 68 0.68 -2.32 12.46
CA ASN A 68 1.18 -3.70 12.45
C ASN A 68 1.58 -4.15 11.04
N ILE A 69 0.75 -3.89 10.05
CA ILE A 69 1.04 -4.23 8.65
C ILE A 69 2.27 -3.44 8.15
N ALA A 70 2.33 -2.13 8.40
CA ALA A 70 3.49 -1.33 8.04
C ALA A 70 4.79 -1.87 8.65
N GLN A 71 4.74 -2.28 9.92
CA GLN A 71 5.90 -2.84 10.61
C GLN A 71 6.35 -4.18 10.01
N ILE A 72 5.40 -5.06 9.66
CA ILE A 72 5.70 -6.37 9.04
C ILE A 72 6.31 -6.18 7.66
N GLU A 73 5.72 -5.30 6.84
CA GLU A 73 6.19 -4.97 5.49
C GLU A 73 7.54 -4.24 5.49
N GLY A 74 7.98 -3.69 6.63
CA GLY A 74 9.19 -2.88 6.76
C GLY A 74 9.01 -1.43 6.33
N GLY A 75 7.76 -1.01 6.15
CA GLY A 75 7.36 0.36 5.86
C GLY A 75 7.15 1.21 7.12
N ARG A 76 6.51 2.36 6.95
CA ARG A 76 6.24 3.30 8.03
C ARG A 76 4.76 3.70 8.12
N TYR A 77 4.11 3.86 7.00
CA TYR A 77 2.73 4.31 6.88
C TYR A 77 1.92 3.26 6.16
N CYS A 78 0.70 3.02 6.61
CA CYS A 78 -0.21 2.06 5.99
C CYS A 78 -1.61 2.65 5.86
N LEU A 79 -2.23 2.43 4.71
CA LEU A 79 -3.65 2.64 4.49
C LEU A 79 -4.32 1.29 4.24
N LEU A 80 -5.43 1.07 4.92
CA LEU A 80 -6.25 -0.13 4.73
C LEU A 80 -7.30 0.12 3.64
N ALA A 81 -7.66 -0.93 2.91
CA ALA A 81 -8.67 -0.89 1.86
C ALA A 81 -9.59 -2.11 1.96
N PRO A 82 -10.83 -2.05 1.44
CA PRO A 82 -11.79 -3.16 1.55
C PRO A 82 -11.37 -4.46 0.85
N SER A 83 -10.38 -4.39 -0.04
CA SER A 83 -9.80 -5.56 -0.72
C SER A 83 -8.41 -5.23 -1.29
N GLY A 84 -7.64 -6.25 -1.67
CA GLY A 84 -6.38 -6.07 -2.39
C GLY A 84 -6.57 -5.29 -3.69
N LEU A 85 -7.62 -5.58 -4.46
CA LEU A 85 -7.92 -4.83 -5.68
C LEU A 85 -8.29 -3.37 -5.39
N SER A 86 -8.97 -3.08 -4.29
CA SER A 86 -9.25 -1.69 -3.87
C SER A 86 -7.95 -0.95 -3.52
N ALA A 87 -7.00 -1.62 -2.89
CA ALA A 87 -5.67 -1.06 -2.61
C ALA A 87 -4.89 -0.76 -3.90
N ILE A 88 -4.92 -1.67 -4.89
CA ILE A 88 -4.37 -1.46 -6.23
C ILE A 88 -5.03 -0.24 -6.90
N ASN A 89 -6.35 -0.16 -6.87
CA ASN A 89 -7.10 0.93 -7.48
C ASN A 89 -6.78 2.28 -6.82
N LEU A 90 -6.56 2.30 -5.50
CA LEU A 90 -6.12 3.49 -4.78
C LEU A 90 -4.79 4.01 -5.32
N VAL A 91 -3.79 3.14 -5.52
CA VAL A 91 -2.49 3.50 -6.09
C VAL A 91 -2.65 4.03 -7.51
N ASN A 92 -3.36 3.29 -8.37
CA ASN A 92 -3.58 3.71 -9.75
C ASN A 92 -4.28 5.08 -9.83
N SER A 93 -5.33 5.30 -9.04
CA SER A 93 -6.08 6.55 -9.02
C SER A 93 -5.31 7.72 -8.43
N CYS A 94 -4.36 7.43 -7.53
CA CYS A 94 -3.55 8.46 -6.90
C CYS A 94 -2.45 9.00 -7.82
N PHE A 95 -1.81 8.14 -8.60
CA PHE A 95 -0.57 8.47 -9.30
C PHE A 95 -0.69 8.52 -10.82
N LEU A 96 -1.83 8.15 -11.40
CA LEU A 96 -2.03 8.14 -12.84
C LEU A 96 -3.04 9.21 -13.28
N SER A 97 -2.67 9.97 -14.28
CA SER A 97 -3.48 11.01 -14.91
C SER A 97 -3.52 10.84 -16.42
N HIS A 98 -4.39 11.60 -17.09
CA HIS A 98 -4.47 11.60 -18.54
C HIS A 98 -3.10 11.86 -19.20
N GLY A 99 -2.70 10.98 -20.12
CA GLY A 99 -1.44 11.05 -20.86
C GLY A 99 -0.24 10.41 -20.17
N ASP A 100 -0.37 10.00 -18.90
CA ASP A 100 0.67 9.23 -18.21
C ASP A 100 0.75 7.80 -18.73
N GLU A 101 1.90 7.16 -18.50
CA GLU A 101 2.11 5.74 -18.78
C GLU A 101 2.33 4.96 -17.48
N VAL A 102 1.70 3.78 -17.42
CA VAL A 102 1.94 2.77 -16.39
C VAL A 102 2.55 1.53 -17.02
N TRP A 103 3.59 1.01 -16.39
CA TRP A 103 4.28 -0.20 -16.81
C TRP A 103 3.88 -1.38 -15.93
N VAL A 104 3.59 -2.51 -16.55
CA VAL A 104 3.13 -3.73 -15.87
C VAL A 104 3.82 -4.96 -16.42
N ALA A 105 4.09 -5.94 -15.56
CA ALA A 105 4.56 -7.24 -15.99
C ALA A 105 3.52 -7.93 -16.87
N ASP A 106 3.95 -8.75 -17.84
CA ASP A 106 3.06 -9.53 -18.69
C ASP A 106 2.25 -10.59 -17.90
N ASN A 107 2.75 -11.00 -16.75
CA ASN A 107 2.13 -11.94 -15.81
C ASN A 107 1.50 -11.27 -14.57
N ILE A 108 1.24 -9.96 -14.61
CA ILE A 108 0.62 -9.22 -13.50
C ILE A 108 -0.76 -9.78 -13.14
N TYR A 109 -1.17 -9.60 -11.88
CA TYR A 109 -2.52 -9.94 -11.41
C TYR A 109 -3.60 -9.47 -12.38
N GLY A 110 -4.35 -10.42 -12.96
CA GLY A 110 -5.30 -10.17 -14.05
C GLY A 110 -6.29 -9.04 -13.80
N PRO A 111 -6.94 -8.95 -12.61
CA PRO A 111 -7.84 -7.84 -12.30
C PRO A 111 -7.17 -6.46 -12.28
N ASN A 112 -5.86 -6.35 -11.96
CA ASN A 112 -5.15 -5.08 -12.11
C ASN A 112 -4.98 -4.73 -13.59
N MET A 113 -4.62 -5.70 -14.43
CA MET A 113 -4.53 -5.48 -15.88
C MET A 113 -5.89 -5.02 -16.46
N GLU A 114 -6.98 -5.67 -16.07
CA GLU A 114 -8.32 -5.29 -16.52
C GLU A 114 -8.68 -3.87 -16.08
N HIS A 115 -8.39 -3.52 -14.83
CA HIS A 115 -8.59 -2.16 -14.32
C HIS A 115 -7.79 -1.14 -15.12
N LEU A 116 -6.50 -1.39 -15.36
CA LEU A 116 -5.63 -0.50 -16.13
C LEU A 116 -6.10 -0.34 -17.59
N ARG A 117 -6.55 -1.41 -18.24
CA ARG A 117 -7.15 -1.32 -19.58
C ARG A 117 -8.44 -0.49 -19.59
N ASN A 118 -9.20 -0.50 -18.49
CA ASN A 118 -10.36 0.37 -18.35
C ASN A 118 -9.93 1.86 -18.20
N LEU A 119 -8.87 2.13 -17.42
CA LEU A 119 -8.31 3.47 -17.30
C LEU A 119 -7.73 3.97 -18.62
N GLU A 120 -7.05 3.12 -19.38
CA GLU A 120 -6.55 3.42 -20.73
C GLU A 120 -7.69 3.88 -21.64
N LYS A 121 -8.77 3.10 -21.69
CA LYS A 121 -9.93 3.40 -22.54
C LYS A 121 -10.70 4.66 -22.12
N ARG A 122 -10.84 4.90 -20.81
CA ARG A 122 -11.68 5.99 -20.28
C ARG A 122 -10.95 7.29 -20.09
N TYR A 123 -9.68 7.20 -19.67
CA TYR A 123 -8.92 8.36 -19.21
C TYR A 123 -7.63 8.60 -20.00
N GLY A 124 -7.35 7.78 -21.03
CA GLY A 124 -6.19 7.98 -21.90
C GLY A 124 -4.84 7.74 -21.23
N ILE A 125 -4.81 6.85 -20.24
CA ILE A 125 -3.58 6.39 -19.60
C ILE A 125 -2.96 5.32 -20.49
N GLY A 126 -1.67 5.43 -20.83
CA GLY A 126 -0.97 4.42 -21.63
C GLY A 126 -0.56 3.22 -20.77
N VAL A 127 -0.96 2.00 -21.17
CA VAL A 127 -0.54 0.75 -20.50
C VAL A 127 0.56 0.09 -21.30
N ARG A 128 1.75 -0.04 -20.71
CA ARG A 128 2.95 -0.67 -21.28
C ARG A 128 3.25 -1.97 -20.58
N ILE A 129 3.69 -2.96 -21.33
CA ILE A 129 3.99 -4.30 -20.81
C ILE A 129 5.51 -4.51 -20.86
N TYR A 130 6.06 -5.11 -19.80
CA TYR A 130 7.44 -5.55 -19.74
C TYR A 130 7.52 -7.04 -19.35
N ASN A 131 8.64 -7.67 -19.67
CA ASN A 131 8.94 -9.04 -19.25
C ASN A 131 9.59 -9.01 -17.85
N PRO A 132 8.98 -9.60 -16.80
CA PRO A 132 9.46 -9.50 -15.43
C PRO A 132 10.83 -10.15 -15.19
N ILE A 133 11.22 -11.12 -16.00
CA ILE A 133 12.53 -11.80 -15.87
C ILE A 133 13.64 -11.13 -16.68
N ASP A 134 13.32 -10.10 -17.45
CA ASP A 134 14.27 -9.31 -18.23
C ASP A 134 14.06 -7.82 -17.97
N ALA A 135 14.82 -7.27 -17.01
CA ALA A 135 14.72 -5.86 -16.64
C ALA A 135 15.01 -4.90 -17.82
N SER A 136 15.76 -5.33 -18.85
CA SER A 136 16.04 -4.51 -20.04
C SER A 136 14.81 -4.27 -20.91
N SER A 137 13.75 -5.06 -20.74
CA SER A 137 12.46 -4.87 -21.41
C SER A 137 11.67 -3.69 -20.88
N PHE A 138 11.97 -3.20 -19.67
CA PHE A 138 11.43 -1.97 -19.11
C PHE A 138 12.19 -0.77 -19.67
N GLN A 139 11.60 -0.10 -20.63
CA GLN A 139 12.18 1.07 -21.33
C GLN A 139 11.26 2.28 -21.16
N PRO A 140 11.26 2.91 -19.96
CA PRO A 140 10.32 3.98 -19.66
C PRO A 140 10.56 5.22 -20.49
N THR A 141 9.47 5.87 -20.90
CA THR A 141 9.48 7.20 -21.53
C THR A 141 9.34 8.29 -20.45
N GLU A 142 9.43 9.55 -20.83
CA GLU A 142 9.16 10.69 -19.93
C GLU A 142 7.71 10.70 -19.36
N LYS A 143 6.81 9.96 -20.00
CA LYS A 143 5.41 9.80 -19.55
C LYS A 143 5.23 8.71 -18.51
N ALA A 144 6.22 7.84 -18.30
CA ALA A 144 6.15 6.77 -17.32
C ALA A 144 6.06 7.36 -15.90
N LYS A 145 5.03 7.00 -15.16
CA LYS A 145 4.79 7.47 -13.79
C LYS A 145 4.83 6.37 -12.77
N LEU A 146 4.43 5.16 -13.16
CA LEU A 146 4.28 4.04 -12.25
C LEU A 146 4.72 2.75 -12.94
N ILE A 147 5.47 1.92 -12.24
CA ILE A 147 5.69 0.52 -12.59
C ILE A 147 5.10 -0.38 -11.50
N TRP A 148 4.29 -1.34 -11.92
CA TRP A 148 3.81 -2.42 -11.08
C TRP A 148 4.77 -3.60 -11.13
N LEU A 149 5.17 -4.07 -9.96
CA LEU A 149 6.03 -5.23 -9.73
C LEU A 149 5.23 -6.30 -9.00
N GLU A 150 5.48 -7.57 -9.27
CA GLU A 150 4.97 -8.72 -8.51
C GLU A 150 6.08 -9.74 -8.29
N ALA A 151 6.26 -10.20 -7.05
CA ALA A 151 7.24 -11.23 -6.71
C ALA A 151 6.64 -12.24 -5.71
N ALA A 152 6.27 -13.43 -6.17
CA ALA A 152 6.30 -13.93 -7.56
C ALA A 152 5.10 -13.43 -8.36
N GLY A 153 5.24 -13.47 -9.70
CA GLY A 153 4.18 -13.12 -10.63
C GLY A 153 2.93 -13.98 -10.45
N SER A 154 1.77 -13.38 -10.70
CA SER A 154 0.47 -14.03 -10.54
C SER A 154 0.34 -15.23 -11.48
N VAL A 155 -0.11 -16.37 -10.97
CA VAL A 155 -0.32 -17.63 -11.68
C VAL A 155 0.97 -18.32 -12.17
N THR A 156 1.88 -17.60 -12.83
CA THR A 156 3.12 -18.17 -13.40
C THR A 156 4.19 -18.46 -12.37
N LEU A 157 4.14 -17.73 -11.21
CA LEU A 157 5.09 -17.83 -10.10
C LEU A 157 6.56 -17.53 -10.47
N GLU A 158 6.78 -16.82 -11.55
CA GLU A 158 8.10 -16.35 -11.96
C GLU A 158 8.56 -15.22 -11.03
N PHE A 159 9.83 -15.26 -10.66
CA PHE A 159 10.44 -14.20 -9.86
C PHE A 159 11.08 -13.16 -10.78
N PRO A 160 10.69 -11.89 -10.65
CA PRO A 160 11.28 -10.82 -11.43
C PRO A 160 12.70 -10.48 -10.97
N ASP A 161 13.47 -9.84 -11.84
CA ASP A 161 14.68 -9.11 -11.42
C ASP A 161 14.27 -7.79 -10.71
N LEU A 162 13.79 -7.93 -9.48
CA LEU A 162 13.33 -6.77 -8.68
C LEU A 162 14.42 -5.72 -8.53
N VAL A 163 15.66 -6.12 -8.31
CA VAL A 163 16.78 -5.20 -8.10
C VAL A 163 17.06 -4.40 -9.37
N GLY A 164 17.11 -5.07 -10.53
CA GLY A 164 17.29 -4.42 -11.81
C GLY A 164 16.15 -3.47 -12.16
N LEU A 165 14.90 -3.92 -12.01
CA LEU A 165 13.70 -3.12 -12.30
C LEU A 165 13.59 -1.89 -11.40
N VAL A 166 13.86 -2.01 -10.10
CA VAL A 166 13.80 -0.87 -9.17
C VAL A 166 14.92 0.13 -9.45
N LYS A 167 16.14 -0.31 -9.77
CA LYS A 167 17.24 0.58 -10.17
C LYS A 167 16.88 1.36 -11.43
N GLU A 168 16.34 0.69 -12.42
CA GLU A 168 15.92 1.34 -13.67
C GLU A 168 14.81 2.35 -13.43
N ALA A 169 13.80 1.98 -12.61
CA ALA A 169 12.72 2.89 -12.24
C ALA A 169 13.24 4.14 -11.51
N GLN A 170 14.17 3.99 -10.56
CA GLN A 170 14.79 5.12 -9.86
C GLN A 170 15.57 6.03 -10.81
N THR A 171 16.33 5.46 -11.77
CA THR A 171 17.08 6.21 -12.77
C THR A 171 16.18 7.11 -13.61
N HIS A 172 14.97 6.65 -13.90
CA HIS A 172 13.97 7.36 -14.70
C HIS A 172 12.92 8.11 -13.87
N HIS A 173 13.06 8.17 -12.54
CA HIS A 173 12.11 8.81 -11.62
C HIS A 173 10.67 8.24 -11.75
N VAL A 174 10.54 6.95 -12.04
CA VAL A 174 9.26 6.22 -12.10
C VAL A 174 8.97 5.61 -10.73
N LEU A 175 7.77 5.88 -10.20
CA LEU A 175 7.32 5.29 -8.94
C LEU A 175 7.18 3.76 -9.06
N THR A 176 7.58 3.06 -8.03
CA THR A 176 7.50 1.60 -7.93
C THR A 176 6.41 1.17 -6.96
N ALA A 177 5.46 0.37 -7.42
CA ALA A 177 4.46 -0.30 -6.59
C ALA A 177 4.65 -1.82 -6.71
N LEU A 178 4.93 -2.47 -5.59
CA LEU A 178 5.08 -3.92 -5.52
C LEU A 178 3.82 -4.54 -4.94
N ASP A 179 3.14 -5.40 -5.69
CA ASP A 179 2.20 -6.33 -5.10
C ASP A 179 2.99 -7.39 -4.31
N ASN A 180 3.02 -7.20 -2.99
CA ASN A 180 3.76 -8.04 -2.05
C ASN A 180 2.87 -9.10 -1.39
N THR A 181 1.77 -9.45 -2.02
CA THR A 181 0.81 -10.44 -1.49
C THR A 181 1.49 -11.80 -1.23
N TRP A 182 2.40 -12.23 -2.10
CA TRP A 182 3.17 -13.46 -1.93
C TRP A 182 4.29 -13.34 -0.89
N GLY A 183 4.95 -12.20 -0.84
CA GLY A 183 6.05 -11.95 0.11
C GLY A 183 5.54 -11.69 1.52
N ALA A 184 4.36 -11.09 1.64
CA ALA A 184 3.65 -10.78 2.90
C ALA A 184 4.50 -10.02 3.94
N GLY A 185 5.55 -9.31 3.48
CA GLY A 185 6.52 -8.67 4.36
C GLY A 185 7.44 -9.65 5.13
N LEU A 186 7.30 -10.96 4.91
CA LEU A 186 8.05 -12.00 5.61
C LEU A 186 9.14 -12.64 4.76
N ALA A 187 8.91 -12.81 3.45
CA ALA A 187 9.86 -13.44 2.55
C ALA A 187 11.10 -12.57 2.33
N PHE A 188 10.90 -11.26 2.19
CA PHE A 188 11.96 -10.26 2.04
C PHE A 188 11.43 -8.88 2.46
N ASN A 189 12.34 -7.94 2.67
CA ASN A 189 11.97 -6.56 3.00
C ASN A 189 11.99 -5.72 1.70
N ALA A 190 10.81 -5.38 1.18
CA ALA A 190 10.66 -4.60 -0.04
C ALA A 190 11.18 -3.14 0.08
N PHE A 191 11.27 -2.63 1.30
CA PHE A 191 11.80 -1.29 1.60
C PHE A 191 13.28 -1.30 1.99
N HIS A 192 13.96 -2.42 1.85
CA HIS A 192 15.38 -2.53 2.18
C HIS A 192 15.96 -3.77 1.48
N PHE A 193 16.35 -3.62 0.23
CA PHE A 193 17.11 -4.65 -0.48
C PHE A 193 18.55 -4.73 0.03
N SER A 194 19.39 -5.47 -0.62
CA SER A 194 20.82 -5.64 -0.24
C SER A 194 21.61 -4.32 -0.21
N ASP A 195 21.15 -3.32 -0.96
CA ASP A 195 21.65 -1.95 -0.94
C ASP A 195 20.69 -1.08 -0.12
N GLU A 196 21.19 -0.32 0.88
CA GLU A 196 20.39 0.50 1.77
C GLU A 196 19.60 1.61 1.07
N HIS A 197 20.04 2.00 -0.11
CA HIS A 197 19.39 3.03 -0.95
C HIS A 197 18.40 2.45 -1.95
N LEU A 198 18.29 1.12 -2.03
CA LEU A 198 17.42 0.46 -2.97
C LEU A 198 16.17 -0.08 -2.28
N SER A 199 15.03 0.47 -2.61
CA SER A 199 13.71 0.10 -2.08
C SER A 199 12.63 0.41 -3.09
N VAL A 200 11.48 -0.26 -2.96
CA VAL A 200 10.27 0.20 -3.64
C VAL A 200 9.69 1.43 -2.94
N ASP A 201 8.88 2.23 -3.64
CA ASP A 201 8.21 3.39 -3.07
C ASP A 201 7.00 2.98 -2.24
N MET A 202 6.29 1.93 -2.67
CA MET A 202 5.13 1.39 -1.98
C MET A 202 4.94 -0.11 -2.22
N THR A 203 4.32 -0.76 -1.24
CA THR A 203 3.80 -2.13 -1.39
C THR A 203 2.29 -2.12 -1.33
N VAL A 204 1.67 -3.06 -2.06
CA VAL A 204 0.26 -3.40 -1.95
C VAL A 204 0.16 -4.85 -1.51
N HIS A 205 -0.80 -5.14 -0.63
CA HIS A 205 -0.98 -6.47 -0.08
C HIS A 205 -2.47 -6.82 0.02
N ALA A 206 -2.86 -7.95 -0.56
CA ALA A 206 -4.17 -8.52 -0.32
C ALA A 206 -4.18 -9.24 1.04
N LEU A 207 -4.53 -8.51 2.11
CA LEU A 207 -4.59 -9.05 3.48
C LEU A 207 -5.59 -10.21 3.61
N THR A 208 -6.46 -10.38 2.63
CA THR A 208 -7.34 -11.55 2.44
C THR A 208 -6.57 -12.87 2.41
N LYS A 209 -5.28 -12.85 2.01
CA LYS A 209 -4.45 -14.06 1.88
C LYS A 209 -3.86 -14.44 3.24
N TYR A 210 -2.55 -14.37 3.42
CA TYR A 210 -1.87 -14.86 4.62
C TYR A 210 -2.30 -14.16 5.93
N PRO A 211 -2.48 -12.82 5.97
CA PRO A 211 -2.85 -12.15 7.22
C PRO A 211 -4.21 -12.53 7.75
N SER A 212 -5.18 -12.90 6.89
CA SER A 212 -6.51 -13.35 7.34
C SER A 212 -6.46 -14.71 8.05
N GLY A 213 -5.48 -15.55 7.71
CA GLY A 213 -5.33 -16.89 8.30
C GLY A 213 -6.39 -17.91 7.91
N GLY A 214 -7.58 -17.48 7.47
CA GLY A 214 -8.71 -18.36 7.18
C GLY A 214 -9.34 -18.17 5.79
N GLY A 215 -9.03 -17.07 5.10
CA GLY A 215 -9.64 -16.76 3.80
C GLY A 215 -11.09 -16.29 3.87
N ASP A 216 -11.54 -15.84 5.04
CA ASP A 216 -12.91 -15.38 5.36
C ASP A 216 -12.98 -13.84 5.52
N ILE A 217 -11.84 -13.14 5.40
CA ILE A 217 -11.73 -11.69 5.51
C ILE A 217 -11.37 -11.11 4.14
N LEU A 218 -12.06 -10.03 3.77
CA LEU A 218 -11.71 -9.21 2.61
C LEU A 218 -11.06 -7.93 3.11
N MET A 219 -9.79 -7.73 2.77
CA MET A 219 -9.05 -6.52 3.12
C MET A 219 -7.79 -6.40 2.26
N GLY A 220 -7.34 -5.17 2.06
CA GLY A 220 -6.07 -4.86 1.43
C GLY A 220 -5.34 -3.75 2.17
N SER A 221 -4.09 -3.52 1.81
CA SER A 221 -3.28 -2.44 2.35
C SER A 221 -2.37 -1.83 1.29
N VAL A 222 -2.05 -0.56 1.48
CA VAL A 222 -0.95 0.14 0.80
C VAL A 222 0.01 0.62 1.86
N VAL A 223 1.28 0.26 1.73
CA VAL A 223 2.33 0.65 2.68
C VAL A 223 3.40 1.47 1.96
N THR A 224 3.92 2.50 2.62
CA THR A 224 5.06 3.29 2.13
C THR A 224 5.94 3.74 3.31
N ARG A 225 7.17 4.16 3.03
CA ARG A 225 8.05 4.81 4.00
C ARG A 225 8.00 6.33 3.89
N GLU A 226 7.61 6.84 2.73
CA GLU A 226 7.66 8.27 2.40
C GLU A 226 6.37 8.98 2.82
N ARG A 227 6.50 9.98 3.70
CA ARG A 227 5.37 10.76 4.20
C ARG A 227 4.63 11.48 3.08
N ALA A 228 5.35 11.98 2.08
CA ALA A 228 4.74 12.68 0.95
C ALA A 228 3.82 11.77 0.14
N LEU A 229 4.25 10.52 -0.15
CA LEU A 229 3.42 9.53 -0.84
C LEU A 229 2.22 9.12 0.01
N HIS A 230 2.43 8.90 1.32
CA HIS A 230 1.35 8.60 2.24
C HIS A 230 0.27 9.68 2.24
N HIS A 231 0.63 10.96 2.30
CA HIS A 231 -0.34 12.06 2.27
C HIS A 231 -1.14 12.10 0.96
N GLN A 232 -0.52 11.85 -0.18
CA GLN A 232 -1.23 11.79 -1.47
C GLN A 232 -2.22 10.62 -1.49
N LEU A 233 -1.77 9.44 -1.08
CA LEU A 233 -2.60 8.24 -0.95
C LEU A 233 -3.76 8.45 0.02
N PHE A 234 -3.50 9.00 1.20
CA PHE A 234 -4.52 9.26 2.22
C PHE A 234 -5.58 10.23 1.73
N ARG A 235 -5.17 11.30 1.04
CA ARG A 235 -6.10 12.25 0.44
C ARG A 235 -6.99 11.59 -0.61
N THR A 236 -6.40 10.79 -1.49
CA THR A 236 -7.15 10.05 -2.51
C THR A 236 -8.10 9.03 -1.88
N HIS A 237 -7.64 8.29 -0.87
CA HIS A 237 -8.42 7.36 -0.06
C HIS A 237 -9.65 8.04 0.56
N ALA A 238 -9.47 9.20 1.20
CA ALA A 238 -10.54 9.97 1.82
C ALA A 238 -11.55 10.50 0.78
N ILE A 239 -11.08 11.06 -0.34
CA ILE A 239 -11.93 11.60 -1.41
C ILE A 239 -12.77 10.49 -2.07
N GLN A 240 -12.21 9.30 -2.24
CA GLN A 240 -12.91 8.15 -2.82
C GLN A 240 -13.81 7.43 -1.81
N GLY A 241 -13.80 7.84 -0.53
CA GLY A 241 -14.59 7.21 0.52
C GLY A 241 -14.17 5.76 0.80
N ILE A 242 -12.91 5.42 0.56
CA ILE A 242 -12.37 4.10 0.87
C ILE A 242 -12.28 3.97 2.40
N SER A 243 -12.85 2.91 2.95
CA SER A 243 -12.79 2.61 4.39
C SER A 243 -12.97 1.12 4.66
N VAL A 244 -12.57 0.65 5.82
CA VAL A 244 -12.71 -0.72 6.33
C VAL A 244 -13.39 -0.76 7.68
#